data_fc9ce4e0f9e0bce6fbb6f70e5f900979
#
_entry.id   fc9ce4e0f9e0bce6fbb6f70e5f900979
#
_cell.length_a   1.000
_cell.length_b   1.000
_cell.length_c   1.000
_cell.angle_alpha   90.00
_cell.angle_beta   90.00
_cell.angle_gamma   90.00
#
_symmetry.space_group_name_H-M   'P 1'
#
loop_
_entity.id
_entity.type
_entity.pdbx_description
1 polymer ?
#
loop_
_entity_poly.entity_id
_entity_poly.type
_entity_poly.pdbx_seq_one_letter_code
_entity_poly.pdbx_strand_id
1 'polypeptide(L)'
;SRGLGDVYKRQVGTPYVWGGSTPETGFDCSGYVCWVYNQNGYDVGRTTANGLWQKSQHISEAEAKPGDLVFFEGTYDTVGKSHVGIYLGNGMMVSAGDPIKYANIHSSYWQKYLSGFGRLSK
;
A
#
# COMPACT_ATOMS: atom_id res chain seq x y z
N SER A 1 -3.45 5.72 12.23
CA SER A 1 -3.21 5.74 13.67
C SER A 1 -1.71 5.89 13.95
N ARG A 2 -1.41 6.25 15.19
CA ARG A 2 -0.03 6.46 15.62
C ARG A 2 0.80 5.17 15.48
N GLY A 3 0.26 4.03 15.89
CA GLY A 3 0.95 2.74 15.77
C GLY A 3 1.22 2.36 14.32
N LEU A 4 0.25 2.58 13.45
CA LEU A 4 0.40 2.32 12.02
C LEU A 4 1.53 3.19 11.43
N GLY A 5 1.55 4.47 11.79
CA GLY A 5 2.59 5.40 11.33
C GLY A 5 3.99 4.98 11.75
N ASP A 6 4.15 4.57 13.01
CA ASP A 6 5.44 4.09 13.51
C ASP A 6 5.93 2.88 12.72
N VAL A 7 5.03 1.94 12.42
CA VAL A 7 5.42 0.70 11.74
C VAL A 7 5.83 0.98 10.29
N TYR A 8 5.03 1.73 9.54
CA TYR A 8 5.37 1.95 8.13
C TYR A 8 6.63 2.81 7.96
N LYS A 9 6.85 3.79 8.84
CA LYS A 9 8.02 4.67 8.77
C LYS A 9 9.34 3.92 8.95
N ARG A 10 9.37 2.93 9.83
CA ARG A 10 10.58 2.16 10.11
C ARG A 10 11.04 1.36 8.90
N GLN A 11 10.14 1.09 7.96
CA GLN A 11 10.45 0.26 6.79
C GLN A 11 10.90 1.07 5.58
N VAL A 12 10.87 2.40 5.64
CA VAL A 12 11.36 3.22 4.53
C VAL A 12 12.82 2.87 4.29
N GLY A 13 13.17 2.58 3.05
CA GLY A 13 14.50 2.14 2.66
C GLY A 13 14.69 0.63 2.57
N THR A 14 13.72 -0.17 3.06
CA THR A 14 13.78 -1.63 2.93
C THR A 14 13.70 -2.02 1.44
N PRO A 15 14.54 -2.96 0.97
CA PRO A 15 14.57 -3.33 -0.44
C PRO A 15 13.26 -3.96 -0.93
N TYR A 16 12.96 -3.74 -2.19
CA TYR A 16 11.87 -4.44 -2.88
C TYR A 16 12.31 -5.86 -3.22
N VAL A 17 11.47 -6.84 -2.88
CA VAL A 17 11.69 -8.24 -3.25
C VAL A 17 10.35 -8.83 -3.69
N TRP A 18 10.29 -9.34 -4.91
CA TRP A 18 9.08 -9.97 -5.45
C TRP A 18 8.64 -11.12 -4.54
N GLY A 19 7.38 -11.07 -4.09
CA GLY A 19 6.84 -12.05 -3.14
C GLY A 19 7.30 -11.87 -1.70
N GLY A 20 8.11 -10.86 -1.42
CA GLY A 20 8.62 -10.59 -0.07
C GLY A 20 7.54 -10.09 0.87
N SER A 21 7.63 -10.48 2.14
CA SER A 21 6.61 -10.14 3.13
C SER A 21 7.16 -9.87 4.53
N THR A 22 8.48 -9.76 4.69
CA THR A 22 9.12 -9.47 6.00
C THR A 22 10.24 -8.45 5.85
N PRO A 23 10.58 -7.71 6.93
CA PRO A 23 11.71 -6.77 6.88
C PRO A 23 13.03 -7.43 6.56
N GLU A 24 13.22 -8.69 6.96
CA GLU A 24 14.46 -9.43 6.76
C GLU A 24 14.67 -9.83 5.30
N THR A 25 13.59 -10.21 4.64
CA THR A 25 13.66 -10.66 3.24
C THR A 25 13.42 -9.54 2.23
N GLY A 26 12.81 -8.42 2.67
CA GLY A 26 12.32 -7.36 1.79
C GLY A 26 10.84 -7.55 1.51
N PHE A 27 10.22 -6.57 0.84
CA PHE A 27 8.78 -6.56 0.59
C PHE A 27 8.47 -6.36 -0.87
N ASP A 28 7.39 -6.98 -1.35
CA ASP A 28 6.67 -6.43 -2.52
C ASP A 28 5.57 -5.47 -2.02
N CYS A 29 4.79 -4.89 -2.94
CA CYS A 29 3.83 -3.84 -2.57
C CYS A 29 2.77 -4.34 -1.59
N SER A 30 2.15 -5.48 -1.88
CA SER A 30 1.12 -6.04 -1.03
C SER A 30 1.69 -6.66 0.24
N GLY A 31 2.89 -7.24 0.16
CA GLY A 31 3.58 -7.80 1.31
C GLY A 31 3.87 -6.74 2.37
N TYR A 32 4.32 -5.58 1.93
CA TYR A 32 4.56 -4.45 2.82
C TYR A 32 3.27 -4.02 3.53
N VAL A 33 2.21 -3.82 2.78
CA VAL A 33 0.92 -3.40 3.35
C VAL A 33 0.39 -4.45 4.32
N CYS A 34 0.38 -5.72 3.94
CA CYS A 34 -0.07 -6.80 4.81
C CYS A 34 0.71 -6.82 6.11
N TRP A 35 2.04 -6.73 6.02
CA TRP A 35 2.90 -6.77 7.21
C TRP A 35 2.60 -5.60 8.14
N VAL A 36 2.52 -4.37 7.59
CA VAL A 36 2.24 -3.16 8.39
C VAL A 36 0.90 -3.28 9.12
N TYR A 37 -0.16 -3.67 8.41
CA TYR A 37 -1.48 -3.76 9.03
C TYR A 37 -1.56 -4.89 10.03
N ASN A 38 -0.98 -6.06 9.74
CA ASN A 38 -0.98 -7.18 10.69
C ASN A 38 -0.22 -6.81 11.98
N GLN A 39 0.84 -6.01 11.90
CA GLN A 39 1.57 -5.53 13.09
C GLN A 39 0.71 -4.59 13.95
N ASN A 40 -0.37 -4.07 13.41
CA ASN A 40 -1.26 -3.13 14.10
C ASN A 40 -2.60 -3.74 14.48
N GLY A 41 -2.68 -5.05 14.53
CA GLY A 41 -3.87 -5.75 15.01
C GLY A 41 -4.93 -6.00 13.94
N TYR A 42 -4.66 -5.69 12.68
CA TYR A 42 -5.52 -6.10 11.59
C TYR A 42 -5.22 -7.56 11.26
N ASP A 43 -6.21 -8.27 10.76
CA ASP A 43 -6.04 -9.67 10.35
C ASP A 43 -6.30 -9.76 8.85
N VAL A 44 -5.31 -9.35 8.07
CA VAL A 44 -5.43 -9.38 6.60
C VAL A 44 -4.66 -10.55 5.98
N GLY A 45 -3.87 -11.27 6.79
CA GLY A 45 -3.08 -12.40 6.30
C GLY A 45 -2.01 -11.94 5.30
N ARG A 46 -1.80 -12.76 4.28
CA ARG A 46 -0.90 -12.43 3.17
C ARG A 46 -1.68 -12.57 1.87
N THR A 47 -1.88 -11.47 1.16
CA THR A 47 -2.63 -11.46 -0.08
C THR A 47 -1.99 -10.49 -1.08
N THR A 48 -2.57 -10.39 -2.28
CA THR A 48 -2.09 -9.53 -3.36
C THR A 48 -2.71 -8.14 -3.24
N ALA A 49 -2.24 -7.21 -4.09
CA ALA A 49 -2.87 -5.88 -4.18
C ALA A 49 -4.35 -6.01 -4.50
N ASN A 50 -4.72 -6.88 -5.44
CA ASN A 50 -6.12 -7.09 -5.79
C ASN A 50 -6.91 -7.73 -4.63
N GLY A 51 -6.28 -8.63 -3.88
CA GLY A 51 -6.89 -9.21 -2.69
C GLY A 51 -7.17 -8.17 -1.61
N LEU A 52 -6.25 -7.23 -1.40
CA LEU A 52 -6.47 -6.11 -0.48
C LEU A 52 -7.61 -5.21 -0.96
N TRP A 53 -7.70 -4.96 -2.26
CA TRP A 53 -8.81 -4.21 -2.84
C TRP A 53 -10.14 -4.87 -2.51
N GLN A 54 -10.23 -6.18 -2.67
CA GLN A 54 -11.45 -6.94 -2.39
C GLN A 54 -11.84 -6.93 -0.91
N LYS A 55 -10.85 -6.85 -0.01
CA LYS A 55 -11.08 -6.82 1.44
C LYS A 55 -11.41 -5.41 1.95
N SER A 56 -11.20 -4.39 1.16
CA SER A 56 -11.36 -2.99 1.59
C SER A 56 -12.75 -2.47 1.28
N GLN A 57 -13.19 -1.48 2.06
CA GLN A 57 -14.32 -0.64 1.71
C GLN A 57 -13.83 0.40 0.71
N HIS A 58 -14.42 0.46 -0.46
CA HIS A 58 -14.01 1.39 -1.51
C HIS A 58 -14.52 2.80 -1.17
N ILE A 59 -13.62 3.77 -1.24
CA ILE A 59 -13.90 5.17 -0.91
C ILE A 59 -13.35 6.07 -2.01
N SER A 60 -13.78 7.32 -2.03
CA SER A 60 -13.25 8.32 -2.95
C SER A 60 -11.95 8.91 -2.42
N GLU A 61 -11.21 9.57 -3.29
CA GLU A 61 -9.99 10.29 -2.87
C GLU A 61 -10.33 11.36 -1.82
N ALA A 62 -11.46 12.05 -1.98
CA ALA A 62 -11.88 13.08 -1.04
C ALA A 62 -12.15 12.53 0.37
N GLU A 63 -12.59 11.26 0.45
CA GLU A 63 -12.86 10.59 1.72
C GLU A 63 -11.62 9.94 2.32
N ALA A 64 -10.56 9.78 1.54
CA ALA A 64 -9.37 9.05 1.96
C ALA A 64 -8.62 9.81 3.06
N LYS A 65 -8.20 9.07 4.07
CA LYS A 65 -7.49 9.59 5.25
C LYS A 65 -6.14 8.89 5.40
N PRO A 66 -5.19 9.48 6.13
CA PRO A 66 -3.94 8.79 6.43
C PRO A 66 -4.21 7.40 7.02
N GLY A 67 -3.56 6.38 6.44
CA GLY A 67 -3.77 4.99 6.83
C GLY A 67 -4.72 4.23 5.94
N ASP A 68 -5.42 4.89 5.04
CA ASP A 68 -6.19 4.20 4.01
C ASP A 68 -5.24 3.70 2.93
N LEU A 69 -5.75 2.89 2.00
CA LEU A 69 -4.96 2.33 0.91
C LEU A 69 -5.25 3.05 -0.39
N VAL A 70 -4.22 3.20 -1.22
CA VAL A 70 -4.34 3.71 -2.58
C VAL A 70 -3.91 2.61 -3.54
N PHE A 71 -4.70 2.40 -4.60
CA PHE A 71 -4.55 1.28 -5.53
C PHE A 71 -4.29 1.77 -6.94
N PHE A 72 -3.50 0.98 -7.66
CA PHE A 72 -3.12 1.25 -9.04
C PHE A 72 -3.32 0.01 -9.89
N GLU A 73 -3.60 0.22 -11.17
CA GLU A 73 -3.80 -0.86 -12.14
C GLU A 73 -2.91 -0.62 -13.34
N GLY A 74 -2.38 -1.69 -13.92
CA GLY A 74 -1.59 -1.59 -15.14
C GLY A 74 -0.12 -1.22 -14.94
N THR A 75 0.39 -1.20 -13.71
CA THR A 75 1.81 -0.94 -13.47
C THR A 75 2.68 -2.09 -13.97
N TYR A 76 2.11 -3.27 -14.07
CA TYR A 76 2.68 -4.40 -14.79
C TYR A 76 1.54 -5.29 -15.30
N ASP A 77 1.87 -6.29 -16.12
CA ASP A 77 0.87 -7.12 -16.79
C ASP A 77 0.24 -8.12 -15.80
N THR A 78 -0.92 -7.75 -15.28
CA THR A 78 -1.71 -8.60 -14.39
C THR A 78 -3.17 -8.14 -14.42
N VAL A 79 -4.08 -9.04 -14.08
CA VAL A 79 -5.50 -8.73 -13.98
C VAL A 79 -5.78 -8.06 -12.64
N GLY A 80 -6.56 -6.97 -12.66
CA GLY A 80 -6.97 -6.25 -11.46
C GLY A 80 -5.90 -5.31 -10.94
N LYS A 81 -5.97 -5.01 -9.62
CA LYS A 81 -5.02 -4.08 -9.01
C LYS A 81 -3.62 -4.67 -9.00
N SER A 82 -2.66 -3.91 -9.49
CA SER A 82 -1.27 -4.36 -9.65
C SER A 82 -0.34 -3.78 -8.59
N HIS A 83 -0.71 -2.64 -7.97
CA HIS A 83 0.11 -1.98 -6.96
C HIS A 83 -0.77 -1.38 -5.88
N VAL A 84 -0.28 -1.34 -4.65
CA VAL A 84 -0.97 -0.75 -3.51
C VAL A 84 0.04 0.00 -2.64
N GLY A 85 -0.39 1.14 -2.12
CA GLY A 85 0.38 1.91 -1.16
C GLY A 85 -0.48 2.32 0.03
N ILE A 86 0.17 2.80 1.08
CA ILE A 86 -0.52 3.37 2.24
C ILE A 86 -0.62 4.87 2.01
N TYR A 87 -1.86 5.37 1.96
CA TYR A 87 -2.11 6.80 1.76
C TYR A 87 -1.79 7.59 3.02
N LEU A 88 -1.11 8.70 2.87
CA LEU A 88 -0.65 9.52 3.99
C LEU A 88 -1.40 10.85 4.10
N GLY A 89 -2.34 11.10 3.19
CA GLY A 89 -2.98 12.40 3.07
C GLY A 89 -2.19 13.33 2.16
N ASN A 90 -2.83 14.41 1.75
CA ASN A 90 -2.20 15.48 0.95
C ASN A 90 -1.51 14.97 -0.32
N GLY A 91 -2.06 13.91 -0.94
CA GLY A 91 -1.53 13.37 -2.18
C GLY A 91 -0.27 12.54 -2.03
N MET A 92 0.11 12.18 -0.81
CA MET A 92 1.33 11.39 -0.56
C MET A 92 0.99 9.96 -0.16
N MET A 93 1.86 9.03 -0.54
CA MET A 93 1.78 7.63 -0.11
C MET A 93 3.15 7.12 0.28
N VAL A 94 3.17 6.02 1.01
CA VAL A 94 4.37 5.19 1.17
C VAL A 94 4.07 3.83 0.56
N SER A 95 4.98 3.31 -0.24
CA SER A 95 4.76 2.02 -0.89
C SER A 95 6.09 1.33 -1.16
N ALA A 96 6.00 0.02 -1.39
CA ALA A 96 7.16 -0.75 -1.76
C ALA A 96 7.50 -0.50 -3.22
N GLY A 97 8.57 0.25 -3.43
CA GLY A 97 9.26 0.34 -4.69
C GLY A 97 10.62 -0.31 -4.48
N ASP A 98 11.64 0.18 -5.11
CA ASP A 98 13.00 -0.26 -4.86
C ASP A 98 13.84 0.95 -4.46
N PRO A 99 13.90 1.29 -3.15
CA PRO A 99 13.33 0.63 -1.96
C PRO A 99 11.93 1.15 -1.60
N ILE A 100 11.42 0.75 -0.42
CA ILE A 100 10.21 1.37 0.16
C ILE A 100 10.47 2.86 0.33
N LYS A 101 9.56 3.69 -0.19
CA LYS A 101 9.75 5.14 -0.20
C LYS A 101 8.42 5.88 -0.26
N TYR A 102 8.49 7.17 0.02
CA TYR A 102 7.37 8.09 -0.15
C TYR A 102 7.25 8.49 -1.62
N ALA A 103 6.02 8.72 -2.06
CA ALA A 103 5.76 9.16 -3.43
C ALA A 103 4.52 10.05 -3.47
N ASN A 104 4.47 10.96 -4.46
CA ASN A 104 3.32 11.79 -4.72
C ASN A 104 2.41 11.07 -5.72
N ILE A 105 1.19 10.74 -5.30
CA ILE A 105 0.25 10.03 -6.17
C ILE A 105 -0.25 10.89 -7.32
N HIS A 106 -0.06 12.21 -7.26
CA HIS A 106 -0.47 13.13 -8.32
C HIS A 106 0.62 13.35 -9.37
N SER A 107 1.79 12.72 -9.20
CA SER A 107 2.81 12.74 -10.25
C SER A 107 2.28 12.08 -11.52
N SER A 108 2.85 12.43 -12.68
CA SER A 108 2.35 11.93 -13.97
C SER A 108 2.37 10.41 -14.05
N TYR A 109 3.41 9.77 -13.51
CA TYR A 109 3.51 8.31 -13.52
C TYR A 109 2.35 7.68 -12.74
N TRP A 110 2.14 8.10 -11.48
CA TRP A 110 1.12 7.47 -10.63
C TRP A 110 -0.29 7.82 -11.09
N GLN A 111 -0.52 9.03 -11.58
CA GLN A 111 -1.84 9.41 -12.11
C GLN A 111 -2.26 8.55 -13.29
N LYS A 112 -1.30 8.11 -14.08
CA LYS A 112 -1.58 7.23 -15.22
C LYS A 112 -2.20 5.90 -14.78
N TYR A 113 -1.85 5.41 -13.60
CA TYR A 113 -2.27 4.09 -13.12
C TYR A 113 -3.22 4.12 -11.93
N LEU A 114 -3.49 5.29 -11.35
CA LEU A 114 -4.36 5.43 -10.19
C LEU A 114 -5.75 4.84 -10.48
N SER A 115 -6.23 3.94 -9.62
CA SER A 115 -7.50 3.25 -9.87
C SER A 115 -8.44 3.18 -8.68
N GLY A 116 -8.06 3.66 -7.52
CA GLY A 116 -9.00 3.71 -6.41
C GLY A 116 -8.35 3.80 -5.03
N PHE A 117 -9.21 3.95 -4.04
CA PHE A 117 -8.83 4.02 -2.63
C PHE A 117 -9.68 3.04 -1.84
N GLY A 118 -9.15 2.51 -0.77
CA GLY A 118 -9.87 1.58 0.08
C GLY A 118 -9.50 1.73 1.54
N ARG A 119 -10.41 1.29 2.40
CA ARG A 119 -10.23 1.33 3.85
C ARG A 119 -10.38 -0.07 4.42
N LEU A 120 -9.36 -0.52 5.13
CA LEU A 120 -9.42 -1.79 5.82
C LEU A 120 -10.05 -1.61 7.20
N SER A 121 -10.71 -2.64 7.71
CA SER A 121 -11.24 -2.66 9.07
C SER A 121 -10.55 -3.75 9.89
N LYS A 122 -10.41 -3.46 11.18
CA LYS A 122 -9.85 -4.43 12.12
C LYS A 122 -10.78 -5.63 12.34
#